data_a534e9e3fc74d99605d127e5ff1e4e49
#
_entry.id   a534e9e3fc74d99605d127e5ff1e4e49
#
_cell.length_a   1.000
_cell.length_b   1.000
_cell.length_c   1.000
_cell.angle_alpha   90.00
_cell.angle_beta   90.00
_cell.angle_gamma   90.00
#
_symmetry.space_group_name_H-M   'P 1'
#
loop_
_entity.id
_entity.type
_entity.pdbx_description
1 polymer ?
#
loop_
_entity_poly.entity_id
_entity_poly.type
_entity_poly.pdbx_seq_one_letter_code
_entity_poly.pdbx_strand_id
1 'polypeptide(L)'
;HIILENTAQQFLIQQRSDSKESRPGQWDITAGAVDAGETSLIGALREAKEEVGLTVPSRAVRFLFRDQRPHCFHDIYYACFPFSLKECTMQASEVQALRLVSDQELIALMQQQCHRTSFYKTQLTNFLENRSKFIASCLQ
;
A
#
# COMPACT_ATOMS: atom_id res chain seq x y z
N HIS A 1 4.19 4.83 0.08
CA HIS A 1 3.17 3.79 0.35
C HIS A 1 2.33 3.56 -0.90
N ILE A 2 1.99 2.32 -1.15
CA ILE A 2 1.12 1.98 -2.28
C ILE A 2 0.07 0.94 -1.85
N ILE A 3 -1.19 1.24 -2.12
CA ILE A 3 -2.33 0.37 -1.85
C ILE A 3 -2.63 -0.40 -3.13
N LEU A 4 -2.57 -1.73 -3.07
CA LEU A 4 -2.70 -2.62 -4.22
C LEU A 4 -4.04 -3.36 -4.14
N GLU A 5 -4.93 -3.10 -5.09
CA GLU A 5 -6.22 -3.77 -5.23
C GLU A 5 -6.25 -4.61 -6.51
N ASN A 6 -6.74 -5.85 -6.40
CA ASN A 6 -6.94 -6.69 -7.57
C ASN A 6 -8.32 -6.46 -8.20
N THR A 7 -8.59 -7.09 -9.33
CA THR A 7 -9.87 -6.95 -10.04
C THR A 7 -11.05 -7.63 -9.33
N ALA A 8 -10.79 -8.42 -8.29
CA ALA A 8 -11.82 -9.01 -7.42
C ALA A 8 -12.13 -8.13 -6.19
N GLN A 9 -11.68 -6.87 -6.17
CA GLN A 9 -11.90 -5.90 -5.10
C GLN A 9 -11.28 -6.34 -3.76
N GLN A 10 -10.13 -7.02 -3.83
CA GLN A 10 -9.36 -7.43 -2.66
C GLN A 10 -8.05 -6.64 -2.61
N PHE A 11 -7.62 -6.32 -1.40
CA PHE A 11 -6.42 -5.54 -1.13
C PHE A 11 -5.29 -6.40 -0.60
N LEU A 12 -4.09 -6.20 -1.12
CA LEU A 12 -2.91 -6.91 -0.66
C LEU A 12 -2.36 -6.25 0.59
N ILE A 13 -2.23 -7.04 1.66
CA ILE A 13 -1.48 -6.65 2.86
C ILE A 13 -0.33 -7.62 3.08
N GLN A 14 0.70 -7.12 3.77
CA GLN A 14 1.91 -7.86 4.08
C GLN A 14 2.17 -7.85 5.56
N GLN A 15 2.68 -8.97 6.09
CA GLN A 15 3.16 -9.05 7.45
C GLN A 15 4.65 -8.77 7.47
N ARG A 16 5.05 -7.79 8.27
CA ARG A 16 6.47 -7.44 8.45
C ARG A 16 7.21 -8.62 9.05
N SER A 17 8.43 -8.85 8.57
CA SER A 17 9.30 -9.89 9.14
C SER A 17 9.54 -9.68 10.63
N ASP A 18 9.61 -10.76 11.40
CA ASP A 18 9.94 -10.72 12.82
C ASP A 18 11.37 -10.21 13.08
N SER A 19 12.22 -10.21 12.04
CA SER A 19 13.57 -9.66 12.09
C SER A 19 13.65 -8.14 11.98
N LYS A 20 12.54 -7.46 11.69
CA LYS A 20 12.50 -5.99 11.59
C LYS A 20 12.64 -5.36 12.98
N GLU A 21 13.43 -4.29 13.07
CA GLU A 21 13.63 -3.55 14.33
C GLU A 21 12.37 -2.82 14.78
N SER A 22 11.62 -2.25 13.83
CA SER A 22 10.36 -1.54 14.13
C SER A 22 9.16 -2.37 13.69
N ARG A 23 8.18 -2.47 14.58
CA ARG A 23 6.89 -3.11 14.34
C ARG A 23 6.99 -4.51 13.74
N PRO A 24 7.83 -5.42 14.31
CA PRO A 24 7.95 -6.78 13.78
C PRO A 24 6.60 -7.51 13.86
N GLY A 25 6.31 -8.33 12.84
CA GLY A 25 5.09 -9.13 12.78
C GLY A 25 3.79 -8.36 12.51
N GLN A 26 3.84 -7.04 12.34
CA GLN A 26 2.63 -6.25 12.05
C GLN A 26 2.21 -6.39 10.59
N TRP A 27 0.90 -6.42 10.37
CA TRP A 27 0.31 -6.34 9.05
C TRP A 27 0.19 -4.90 8.60
N ASP A 28 0.50 -4.63 7.35
CA ASP A 28 0.45 -3.29 6.76
C ASP A 28 0.30 -3.36 5.23
N ILE A 29 0.09 -2.21 4.63
CA ILE A 29 0.19 -2.05 3.17
C ILE A 29 1.66 -2.01 2.75
N THR A 30 1.94 -2.13 1.46
CA THR A 30 3.29 -2.03 0.91
C THR A 30 3.82 -0.60 1.08
N ALA A 31 4.98 -0.47 1.69
CA ALA A 31 5.61 0.81 1.96
C ALA A 31 7.13 0.67 2.01
N GLY A 32 7.84 1.73 1.68
CA GLY A 32 9.29 1.78 1.78
C GLY A 32 9.83 3.19 1.66
N ALA A 33 11.11 3.35 1.84
CA ALA A 33 11.79 4.62 1.71
C ALA A 33 12.07 4.95 0.24
N VAL A 34 11.97 6.24 -0.09
CA VAL A 34 12.39 6.75 -1.41
C VAL A 34 13.91 6.92 -1.40
N ASP A 35 14.58 6.33 -2.38
CA ASP A 35 16.02 6.45 -2.54
C ASP A 35 16.40 7.81 -3.13
N ALA A 36 17.63 8.22 -2.87
CA ALA A 36 18.14 9.48 -3.42
C ALA A 36 18.08 9.47 -4.96
N GLY A 37 17.53 10.53 -5.52
CA GLY A 37 17.42 10.71 -6.97
C GLY A 37 16.18 10.09 -7.60
N GLU A 38 15.37 9.31 -6.87
CA GLU A 38 14.08 8.81 -7.41
C GLU A 38 12.91 9.66 -6.93
N THR A 39 11.81 9.64 -7.69
CA THR A 39 10.54 10.23 -7.27
C THR A 39 9.84 9.28 -6.30
N SER A 40 8.86 9.78 -5.53
CA SER A 40 8.07 8.92 -4.63
C SER A 40 7.28 7.86 -5.42
N LEU A 41 6.83 8.16 -6.62
CA LEU A 41 6.16 7.19 -7.50
C LEU A 41 7.12 6.06 -7.90
N ILE A 42 8.31 6.38 -8.37
CA ILE A 42 9.32 5.38 -8.74
C ILE A 42 9.68 4.52 -7.51
N GLY A 43 9.85 5.15 -6.35
CA GLY A 43 10.10 4.45 -5.10
C GLY A 43 8.99 3.47 -4.72
N ALA A 44 7.73 3.89 -4.83
CA ALA A 44 6.57 3.04 -4.55
C ALA A 44 6.52 1.82 -5.49
N LEU A 45 6.76 2.01 -6.79
CA LEU A 45 6.78 0.93 -7.77
C LEU A 45 7.95 -0.04 -7.52
N ARG A 46 9.12 0.48 -7.18
CA ARG A 46 10.30 -0.32 -6.83
C ARG A 46 10.04 -1.17 -5.58
N GLU A 47 9.50 -0.57 -4.53
CA GLU A 47 9.19 -1.28 -3.27
C GLU A 47 8.15 -2.40 -3.49
N ALA A 48 7.13 -2.16 -4.30
CA ALA A 48 6.15 -3.19 -4.64
C ALA A 48 6.82 -4.39 -5.33
N LYS A 49 7.76 -4.12 -6.24
CA LYS A 49 8.51 -5.19 -6.92
C LYS A 49 9.43 -5.95 -5.97
N GLU A 50 10.15 -5.23 -5.11
CA GLU A 50 11.10 -5.83 -4.16
C GLU A 50 10.39 -6.61 -3.06
N GLU A 51 9.40 -6.02 -2.39
CA GLU A 51 8.78 -6.59 -1.20
C GLU A 51 7.76 -7.68 -1.52
N VAL A 52 6.94 -7.51 -2.56
CA VAL A 52 5.83 -8.44 -2.88
C VAL A 52 5.89 -9.01 -4.29
N GLY A 53 6.92 -8.66 -5.07
CA GLY A 53 7.18 -9.26 -6.38
C GLY A 53 6.24 -8.82 -7.49
N LEU A 54 5.45 -7.77 -7.31
CA LEU A 54 4.50 -7.31 -8.31
C LEU A 54 5.06 -6.17 -9.16
N THR A 55 4.98 -6.33 -10.48
CA THR A 55 5.24 -5.25 -11.43
C THR A 55 3.95 -4.47 -11.63
N VAL A 56 3.83 -3.33 -10.95
CA VAL A 56 2.64 -2.50 -11.02
C VAL A 56 2.68 -1.65 -12.30
N PRO A 57 1.65 -1.73 -13.17
CA PRO A 57 1.60 -0.86 -14.35
C PRO A 57 1.50 0.60 -13.92
N SER A 58 2.41 1.44 -14.36
CA SER A 58 2.42 2.87 -13.99
C SER A 58 1.12 3.58 -14.35
N ARG A 59 0.48 3.19 -15.47
CA ARG A 59 -0.81 3.72 -15.91
C ARG A 59 -1.98 3.41 -14.95
N ALA A 60 -1.83 2.36 -14.09
CA ALA A 60 -2.85 1.96 -13.13
C ALA A 60 -2.70 2.71 -11.80
N VAL A 61 -1.65 3.50 -11.63
CA VAL A 61 -1.32 4.14 -10.35
C VAL A 61 -1.96 5.53 -10.29
N ARG A 62 -2.51 5.84 -9.11
CA ARG A 62 -3.06 7.15 -8.78
C ARG A 62 -2.45 7.65 -7.48
N PHE A 63 -2.04 8.93 -7.47
CA PHE A 63 -1.67 9.60 -6.23
C PHE A 63 -2.93 9.92 -5.43
N LEU A 64 -2.91 9.62 -4.13
CA LEU A 64 -4.05 9.86 -3.24
C LEU A 64 -3.85 11.11 -2.38
N PHE A 65 -2.82 11.11 -1.55
CA PHE A 65 -2.54 12.23 -0.65
C PHE A 65 -1.10 12.15 -0.13
N ARG A 66 -0.66 13.26 0.46
CA ARG A 66 0.62 13.36 1.18
C ARG A 66 0.33 13.59 2.66
N ASP A 67 0.92 12.75 3.51
CA ASP A 67 0.93 12.94 4.95
C ASP A 67 2.24 13.62 5.34
N GLN A 68 2.18 14.92 5.59
CA GLN A 68 3.35 15.71 5.97
C GLN A 68 3.61 15.58 7.46
N ARG A 69 4.85 15.25 7.82
CA ARG A 69 5.33 15.17 9.20
C ARG A 69 6.48 16.15 9.42
N PRO A 70 6.90 16.39 10.71
CA PRO A 70 7.96 17.36 10.97
C PRO A 70 9.28 17.10 10.26
N HIS A 71 9.67 15.83 10.10
CA HIS A 71 10.98 15.46 9.55
C HIS A 71 10.90 14.61 8.27
N CYS A 72 9.70 14.28 7.81
CA CYS A 72 9.50 13.49 6.61
C CYS A 72 8.10 13.70 6.04
N PHE A 73 7.84 13.11 4.89
CA PHE A 73 6.48 13.00 4.36
C PHE A 73 6.26 11.61 3.79
N HIS A 74 5.01 11.19 3.76
CA HIS A 74 4.58 9.95 3.14
C HIS A 74 3.66 10.30 1.97
N ASP A 75 4.02 9.85 0.78
CA ASP A 75 3.15 9.91 -0.38
C ASP A 75 2.42 8.58 -0.50
N ILE A 76 1.11 8.63 -0.63
CA ILE A 76 0.25 7.46 -0.69
C ILE A 76 -0.35 7.34 -2.08
N TYR A 77 -0.10 6.19 -2.71
CA TYR A 77 -0.57 5.82 -4.04
C TYR A 77 -1.57 4.67 -3.96
N TYR A 78 -2.34 4.52 -5.00
CA TYR A 78 -3.28 3.42 -5.20
C TYR A 78 -3.13 2.87 -6.60
N ALA A 79 -3.20 1.55 -6.74
CA ALA A 79 -3.24 0.89 -8.03
C ALA A 79 -4.25 -0.26 -8.02
N CYS A 80 -5.06 -0.33 -9.07
CA CYS A 80 -5.96 -1.45 -9.32
C CYS A 80 -5.56 -2.12 -10.63
N PHE A 81 -5.20 -3.40 -10.56
CA PHE A 81 -4.78 -4.17 -11.73
C PHE A 81 -4.93 -5.66 -11.44
N PRO A 82 -4.98 -6.52 -12.49
CA PRO A 82 -5.09 -7.96 -12.29
C PRO A 82 -3.84 -8.54 -11.63
N PHE A 83 -4.00 -9.20 -10.49
CA PHE A 83 -2.97 -10.02 -9.86
C PHE A 83 -3.59 -11.03 -8.90
N SER A 84 -2.85 -12.07 -8.57
CA SER A 84 -3.21 -13.06 -7.56
C SER A 84 -2.06 -13.29 -6.58
N LEU A 85 -2.34 -13.91 -5.43
CA LEU A 85 -1.30 -14.24 -4.46
C LEU A 85 -0.23 -15.16 -5.05
N LYS A 86 -0.60 -16.00 -6.03
CA LYS A 86 0.34 -16.93 -6.70
C LYS A 86 1.43 -16.20 -7.48
N GLU A 87 1.15 -14.99 -7.94
CA GLU A 87 2.09 -14.15 -8.68
C GLU A 87 3.02 -13.37 -7.76
N CYS A 88 2.69 -13.30 -6.47
CA CYS A 88 3.48 -12.58 -5.48
C CYS A 88 4.65 -13.41 -5.00
N THR A 89 5.76 -12.72 -4.71
CA THR A 89 6.92 -13.29 -4.02
C THR A 89 7.26 -12.39 -2.85
N MET A 90 7.81 -12.97 -1.78
CA MET A 90 8.15 -12.23 -0.58
C MET A 90 9.65 -11.99 -0.49
N GLN A 91 10.06 -10.77 -0.20
CA GLN A 91 11.42 -10.47 0.20
C GLN A 91 11.58 -10.87 1.68
N ALA A 92 12.22 -12.00 1.95
CA ALA A 92 12.23 -12.65 3.27
C ALA A 92 12.75 -11.77 4.41
N SER A 93 13.68 -10.85 4.12
CA SER A 93 14.19 -9.89 5.12
C SER A 93 13.17 -8.82 5.52
N GLU A 94 12.15 -8.60 4.72
CA GLU A 94 11.15 -7.54 4.89
C GLU A 94 9.76 -8.09 5.21
N VAL A 95 9.35 -9.17 4.55
CA VAL A 95 7.98 -9.69 4.55
C VAL A 95 7.96 -11.19 4.82
N GLN A 96 7.15 -11.62 5.78
CA GLN A 96 7.02 -13.05 6.12
C GLN A 96 5.69 -13.68 5.73
N ALA A 97 4.66 -12.89 5.40
CA ALA A 97 3.37 -13.39 4.94
C ALA A 97 2.64 -12.34 4.11
N LEU A 98 1.76 -12.81 3.22
CA LEU A 98 0.89 -11.99 2.38
C LEU A 98 -0.56 -12.46 2.53
N ARG A 99 -1.51 -11.52 2.49
CA ARG A 99 -2.94 -11.80 2.53
C ARG A 99 -3.70 -10.84 1.61
N LEU A 100 -4.81 -11.32 1.06
CA LEU A 100 -5.82 -10.47 0.42
C LEU A 100 -6.97 -10.26 1.39
N VAL A 101 -7.38 -9.00 1.55
CA VAL A 101 -8.44 -8.59 2.48
C VAL A 101 -9.46 -7.71 1.79
N SER A 102 -10.65 -7.60 2.38
CA SER A 102 -11.68 -6.66 1.93
C SER A 102 -11.32 -5.22 2.29
N ASP A 103 -12.04 -4.26 1.70
CA ASP A 103 -11.93 -2.85 2.08
C ASP A 103 -12.23 -2.62 3.57
N GLN A 104 -13.26 -3.27 4.11
CA GLN A 104 -13.63 -3.14 5.52
C GLN A 104 -12.55 -3.69 6.45
N GLU A 105 -11.94 -4.82 6.08
CA GLU A 105 -10.81 -5.38 6.83
C GLU A 105 -9.59 -4.46 6.76
N LEU A 106 -9.33 -3.85 5.61
CA LEU A 106 -8.23 -2.89 5.47
C LEU A 106 -8.46 -1.63 6.31
N ILE A 107 -9.67 -1.08 6.30
CA ILE A 107 -10.05 0.07 7.14
C ILE A 107 -9.85 -0.26 8.61
N ALA A 108 -10.34 -1.42 9.07
CA ALA A 108 -10.20 -1.86 10.46
C ALA A 108 -8.72 -2.00 10.85
N LEU A 109 -7.90 -2.57 9.97
CA LEU A 109 -6.46 -2.69 10.19
C LEU A 109 -5.80 -1.32 10.37
N MET A 110 -6.11 -0.37 9.48
CA MET A 110 -5.53 0.98 9.54
C MET A 110 -5.95 1.73 10.81
N GLN A 111 -7.20 1.58 11.24
CA GLN A 111 -7.69 2.24 12.46
C GLN A 111 -6.97 1.75 13.74
N GLN A 112 -6.49 0.52 13.74
CA GLN A 112 -5.76 -0.04 14.88
C GLN A 112 -4.28 0.38 14.95
N GLN A 113 -3.75 0.98 13.88
CA GLN A 113 -2.33 1.35 13.80
C GLN A 113 -2.05 2.65 14.56
N CYS A 114 -1.40 2.55 15.71
CA CYS A 114 -1.06 3.72 16.54
C CYS A 114 -0.04 4.66 15.90
N HIS A 115 0.80 4.14 15.00
CA HIS A 115 1.87 4.92 14.35
C HIS A 115 1.39 5.79 13.17
N ARG A 116 0.12 5.60 12.72
CA ARG A 116 -0.47 6.42 11.66
C ARG A 116 -1.12 7.66 12.25
N THR A 117 -1.00 8.79 11.54
CA THR A 117 -1.68 10.03 11.93
C THR A 117 -3.20 9.92 11.75
N SER A 118 -3.96 10.74 12.46
CA SER A 118 -5.40 10.84 12.25
C SER A 118 -5.72 11.29 10.82
N PHE A 119 -4.93 12.20 10.27
CA PHE A 119 -5.05 12.65 8.88
C PHE A 119 -4.91 11.48 7.90
N TYR A 120 -3.87 10.66 8.05
CA TYR A 120 -3.63 9.48 7.22
C TYR A 120 -4.85 8.53 7.24
N LYS A 121 -5.31 8.17 8.44
CA LYS A 121 -6.45 7.27 8.63
C LYS A 121 -7.73 7.82 8.01
N THR A 122 -8.00 9.10 8.20
CA THR A 122 -9.20 9.77 7.66
C THR A 122 -9.17 9.79 6.13
N GLN A 123 -8.04 10.19 5.53
CA GLN A 123 -7.92 10.25 4.07
C GLN A 123 -8.05 8.87 3.44
N LEU A 124 -7.42 7.86 4.02
CA LEU A 124 -7.47 6.51 3.51
C LEU A 124 -8.89 5.92 3.62
N THR A 125 -9.55 6.09 4.77
CA THR A 125 -10.92 5.63 4.97
C THR A 125 -11.88 6.27 3.97
N ASN A 126 -11.80 7.59 3.79
CA ASN A 126 -12.63 8.32 2.83
C ASN A 126 -12.42 7.81 1.40
N PHE A 127 -11.17 7.55 1.02
CA PHE A 127 -10.87 6.98 -0.29
C PHE A 127 -11.49 5.60 -0.46
N LEU A 128 -11.27 4.69 0.50
CA LEU A 128 -11.76 3.31 0.42
C LEU A 128 -13.29 3.24 0.36
N GLU A 129 -13.98 4.09 1.13
CA GLU A 129 -15.45 4.17 1.13
C GLU A 129 -16.04 4.73 -0.17
N ASN A 130 -15.28 5.55 -0.89
CA ASN A 130 -15.74 6.23 -2.10
C ASN A 130 -15.04 5.78 -3.38
N ARG A 131 -14.19 4.75 -3.31
CA ARG A 131 -13.30 4.37 -4.42
C ARG A 131 -14.03 3.93 -5.70
N SER A 132 -15.27 3.43 -5.60
CA SER A 132 -16.07 3.06 -6.77
C SER A 132 -16.30 4.24 -7.71
N LYS A 133 -16.52 5.44 -7.16
CA LYS A 133 -16.65 6.68 -7.92
C LYS A 133 -15.32 7.06 -8.58
N PHE A 134 -14.22 6.83 -7.88
CA PHE A 134 -12.87 7.11 -8.35
C PHE A 134 -12.48 6.19 -9.50
N ILE A 135 -12.75 4.88 -9.36
CA ILE A 135 -12.47 3.88 -10.39
C ILE A 135 -13.28 4.17 -11.67
N ALA A 136 -14.57 4.50 -11.54
CA ALA A 136 -15.42 4.86 -12.66
C ALA A 136 -14.83 6.03 -13.48
N SER A 137 -14.23 7.02 -12.82
CA SER A 137 -13.59 8.16 -13.49
C SER A 137 -12.27 7.78 -14.18
N CYS A 138 -11.65 6.68 -13.77
CA CYS A 138 -10.37 6.21 -14.34
C CYS A 138 -10.56 5.28 -15.56
N LEU A 139 -11.75 4.71 -15.71
CA LEU A 139 -12.11 3.83 -16.84
C LEU A 139 -12.63 4.60 -18.07
N GLN A 140 -12.84 5.89 -17.92
CA GLN A 140 -13.22 6.81 -19.01
C GLN A 140 -11.99 7.48 -19.60
#